data_d7083f2cb638c61b550bb3456884acf4
#
_entry.id   d7083f2cb638c61b550bb3456884acf4
#
_cell.length_a   1.000
_cell.length_b   1.000
_cell.length_c   1.000
_cell.angle_alpha   90.00
_cell.angle_beta   90.00
_cell.angle_gamma   90.00
#
_symmetry.space_group_name_H-M   'P 1'
#
loop_
_entity.id
_entity.type
_entity.pdbx_description
1 polymer ?
#
loop_
_entity_poly.entity_id
_entity_poly.type
_entity_poly.pdbx_seq_one_letter_code
_entity_poly.pdbx_strand_id
1 'polypeptide(L)'
;MKTKFYIFIKAIIGPLAKFLFRLKFHGAENEPTEDEGPYIVICNHISNPDPVMICAGLKHQQPNYMAKKELFKVPLLGRLVKALGAYPVNRGGADVSAIKNTISILKSGRCVGIFPQGHREPGKTPMEANLKTGAAMVAVKTGATVLPCCIKTKDNKFRLFKRIDVYYGKPIKFEELEYNHEAAGEYLRITNLMFDRVCDLYREAEEAEKSGK
;
A
#
# COMPACT_ATOMS: atom_id res chain seq x y z
N MET A 1 -3.36 3.54 -15.28
CA MET A 1 -2.56 4.32 -16.27
C MET A 1 -1.43 5.08 -15.57
N LYS A 2 -0.20 4.92 -16.03
CA LYS A 2 0.99 5.59 -15.48
C LYS A 2 1.21 6.93 -16.18
N THR A 3 1.55 7.97 -15.41
CA THR A 3 1.95 9.24 -16.02
C THR A 3 3.37 9.14 -16.61
N LYS A 4 3.67 9.87 -17.70
CA LYS A 4 5.03 9.93 -18.27
C LYS A 4 6.07 10.34 -17.23
N PHE A 5 5.72 11.28 -16.36
CA PHE A 5 6.58 11.74 -15.27
C PHE A 5 6.85 10.63 -14.25
N TYR A 6 5.84 9.84 -13.88
CA TYR A 6 6.03 8.70 -12.98
C TYR A 6 7.00 7.66 -13.56
N ILE A 7 6.84 7.33 -14.84
CA ILE A 7 7.75 6.40 -15.55
C ILE A 7 9.18 6.91 -15.49
N PHE A 8 9.38 8.20 -15.80
CA PHE A 8 10.69 8.85 -15.75
C PHE A 8 11.31 8.80 -14.33
N ILE A 9 10.55 9.21 -13.31
CA ILE A 9 11.01 9.18 -11.92
C ILE A 9 11.29 7.75 -11.47
N LYS A 10 10.44 6.80 -11.83
CA LYS A 10 10.66 5.39 -11.49
C LYS A 10 11.92 4.83 -12.14
N ALA A 11 12.23 5.22 -13.38
CA ALA A 11 13.45 4.81 -14.07
C ALA A 11 14.73 5.32 -13.39
N ILE A 12 14.67 6.47 -12.72
CA ILE A 12 15.81 7.04 -11.99
C ILE A 12 15.84 6.57 -10.53
N ILE A 13 14.72 6.77 -9.82
CA ILE A 13 14.65 6.49 -8.37
C ILE A 13 14.60 4.98 -8.11
N GLY A 14 14.01 4.19 -8.98
CA GLY A 14 13.89 2.74 -8.81
C GLY A 14 15.26 2.04 -8.65
N PRO A 15 16.20 2.18 -9.59
CA PRO A 15 17.54 1.64 -9.47
C PRO A 15 18.31 2.20 -8.26
N LEU A 16 18.21 3.51 -8.03
CA LEU A 16 18.85 4.16 -6.89
C LEU A 16 18.30 3.63 -5.56
N ALA A 17 16.98 3.50 -5.42
CA ALA A 17 16.35 2.94 -4.24
C ALA A 17 16.73 1.46 -4.06
N LYS A 18 16.76 0.66 -5.14
CA LYS A 18 17.23 -0.73 -5.10
C LYS A 18 18.64 -0.83 -4.56
N PHE A 19 19.54 0.05 -4.99
CA PHE A 19 20.92 0.09 -4.52
C PHE A 19 21.03 0.57 -3.06
N LEU A 20 20.45 1.73 -2.76
CA LEU A 20 20.55 2.37 -1.42
C LEU A 20 19.89 1.54 -0.32
N PHE A 21 18.78 0.85 -0.62
CA PHE A 21 18.01 0.09 0.37
C PHE A 21 18.08 -1.41 0.14
N ARG A 22 18.94 -1.86 -0.78
CA ARG A 22 19.09 -3.29 -1.11
C ARG A 22 17.71 -3.95 -1.25
N LEU A 23 16.80 -3.29 -2.02
CA LEU A 23 15.42 -3.74 -2.18
C LEU A 23 15.37 -5.10 -2.86
N LYS A 24 14.64 -6.02 -2.26
CA LYS A 24 14.23 -7.27 -2.89
C LYS A 24 12.70 -7.32 -2.99
N PHE A 25 12.23 -7.84 -4.09
CA PHE A 25 10.80 -7.98 -4.37
C PHE A 25 10.46 -9.46 -4.51
N HIS A 26 9.38 -9.87 -3.86
CA HIS A 26 8.88 -11.23 -3.83
C HIS A 26 7.40 -11.22 -4.24
N GLY A 27 6.99 -12.09 -5.16
CA GLY A 27 5.61 -12.17 -5.63
C GLY A 27 5.15 -10.98 -6.47
N ALA A 28 6.07 -10.21 -7.08
CA ALA A 28 5.71 -9.04 -7.91
C ALA A 28 4.90 -9.42 -9.16
N GLU A 29 4.91 -10.67 -9.56
CA GLU A 29 4.07 -11.27 -10.59
C GLU A 29 2.59 -11.34 -10.22
N ASN A 30 2.26 -11.23 -8.94
CA ASN A 30 0.89 -11.18 -8.44
C ASN A 30 0.20 -9.82 -8.66
N GLU A 31 0.92 -8.81 -9.19
CA GLU A 31 0.29 -7.54 -9.51
C GLU A 31 -0.81 -7.71 -10.57
N PRO A 32 -2.07 -7.30 -10.31
CA PRO A 32 -3.11 -7.35 -11.33
C PRO A 32 -2.72 -6.57 -12.57
N THR A 33 -3.01 -7.12 -13.74
CA THR A 33 -2.74 -6.49 -15.03
C THR A 33 -3.65 -5.27 -15.26
N GLU A 34 -3.39 -4.48 -16.30
CA GLU A 34 -4.24 -3.32 -16.63
C GLU A 34 -5.65 -3.77 -17.04
N ASP A 35 -5.79 -4.94 -17.66
CA ASP A 35 -7.07 -5.50 -18.10
C ASP A 35 -7.94 -6.04 -16.95
N GLU A 36 -7.32 -6.40 -15.83
CA GLU A 36 -8.03 -6.81 -14.61
C GLU A 36 -8.60 -5.62 -13.81
N GLY A 37 -8.36 -4.40 -14.30
CA GLY A 37 -8.90 -3.17 -13.73
C GLY A 37 -8.07 -2.59 -12.57
N PRO A 38 -8.61 -1.56 -11.91
CA PRO A 38 -7.95 -0.90 -10.80
C PRO A 38 -8.00 -1.77 -9.54
N TYR A 39 -6.97 -1.68 -8.71
CA TYR A 39 -6.87 -2.43 -7.46
C TYR A 39 -6.44 -1.53 -6.30
N ILE A 40 -6.65 -2.04 -5.09
CA ILE A 40 -6.22 -1.43 -3.83
C ILE A 40 -5.00 -2.18 -3.34
N VAL A 41 -3.85 -1.53 -3.20
CA VAL A 41 -2.72 -2.08 -2.45
C VAL A 41 -2.94 -1.82 -0.97
N ILE A 42 -2.93 -2.87 -0.14
CA ILE A 42 -2.90 -2.73 1.31
C ILE A 42 -1.54 -3.20 1.83
N CYS A 43 -0.97 -2.48 2.80
CA CYS A 43 0.35 -2.79 3.33
C CYS A 43 0.49 -2.31 4.78
N ASN A 44 1.42 -2.91 5.52
CA ASN A 44 1.90 -2.36 6.78
C ASN A 44 2.73 -1.08 6.52
N HIS A 45 2.75 -0.17 7.50
CA HIS A 45 3.37 1.15 7.36
C HIS A 45 4.44 1.39 8.43
N ILE A 46 5.70 1.35 8.04
CA ILE A 46 6.84 1.52 8.96
C ILE A 46 7.61 2.82 8.72
N SER A 47 7.53 3.39 7.50
CA SER A 47 8.37 4.53 7.12
C SER A 47 7.73 5.44 6.06
N ASN A 48 8.24 6.67 5.91
CA ASN A 48 7.78 7.60 4.86
C ASN A 48 8.02 7.11 3.43
N PRO A 49 9.13 6.44 3.08
CA PRO A 49 9.38 5.96 1.73
C PRO A 49 8.62 4.67 1.36
N ASP A 50 7.83 4.06 2.26
CA ASP A 50 7.10 2.82 1.95
C ASP A 50 6.31 2.87 0.63
N PRO A 51 5.55 3.94 0.30
CA PRO A 51 4.87 4.05 -0.98
C PRO A 51 5.81 3.93 -2.18
N VAL A 52 7.01 4.51 -2.07
CA VAL A 52 8.02 4.47 -3.15
C VAL A 52 8.57 3.06 -3.31
N MET A 53 8.82 2.36 -2.19
CA MET A 53 9.33 0.99 -2.21
C MET A 53 8.31 0.03 -2.82
N ILE A 54 7.03 0.14 -2.43
CA ILE A 54 5.96 -0.66 -3.01
C ILE A 54 5.86 -0.39 -4.53
N CYS A 55 5.80 0.88 -4.93
CA CYS A 55 5.71 1.24 -6.35
C CYS A 55 6.93 0.79 -7.17
N ALA A 56 8.11 0.66 -6.56
CA ALA A 56 9.31 0.24 -7.26
C ALA A 56 9.23 -1.19 -7.80
N GLY A 57 8.50 -2.09 -7.12
CA GLY A 57 8.28 -3.47 -7.56
C GLY A 57 7.13 -3.66 -8.55
N LEU A 58 6.13 -2.77 -8.53
CA LEU A 58 4.94 -2.88 -9.40
C LEU A 58 5.25 -2.49 -10.84
N LYS A 59 4.72 -3.20 -11.81
CA LYS A 59 5.02 -3.02 -13.26
C LYS A 59 3.84 -2.46 -14.05
N HIS A 60 2.62 -2.83 -13.70
CA HIS A 60 1.44 -2.56 -14.53
C HIS A 60 0.81 -1.21 -14.23
N GLN A 61 0.59 -0.87 -12.98
CA GLN A 61 -0.12 0.34 -12.61
C GLN A 61 0.63 1.22 -11.61
N GLN A 62 0.18 2.46 -11.43
CA GLN A 62 0.72 3.42 -10.48
C GLN A 62 -0.29 3.62 -9.35
N PRO A 63 -0.08 3.04 -8.15
CA PRO A 63 -0.94 3.34 -7.02
C PRO A 63 -0.82 4.79 -6.56
N ASN A 64 -1.96 5.38 -6.21
CA ASN A 64 -2.08 6.72 -5.66
C ASN A 64 -2.19 6.62 -4.14
N TYR A 65 -1.42 7.38 -3.38
CA TYR A 65 -1.38 7.30 -1.92
C TYR A 65 -1.90 8.56 -1.26
N MET A 66 -2.55 8.38 -0.10
CA MET A 66 -2.88 9.49 0.78
C MET A 66 -1.60 10.07 1.38
N ALA A 67 -1.42 11.37 1.31
CA ALA A 67 -0.29 12.06 1.92
C ALA A 67 -0.78 13.23 2.76
N LYS A 68 -0.04 13.54 3.84
CA LYS A 68 -0.36 14.63 4.76
C LYS A 68 -0.46 15.96 4.00
N LYS A 69 -1.54 16.72 4.18
CA LYS A 69 -1.83 17.97 3.46
C LYS A 69 -0.67 18.97 3.50
N GLU A 70 0.07 19.01 4.61
CA GLU A 70 1.22 19.91 4.79
C GLU A 70 2.37 19.61 3.83
N LEU A 71 2.53 18.35 3.38
CA LEU A 71 3.57 17.99 2.41
C LEU A 71 3.38 18.71 1.07
N PHE A 72 2.14 19.00 0.70
CA PHE A 72 1.83 19.70 -0.56
C PHE A 72 2.14 21.19 -0.51
N LYS A 73 2.35 21.74 0.69
CA LYS A 73 2.75 23.15 0.88
C LYS A 73 4.26 23.37 0.77
N VAL A 74 5.06 22.31 0.89
CA VAL A 74 6.52 22.42 0.79
C VAL A 74 6.90 22.58 -0.69
N PRO A 75 7.61 23.68 -1.06
CA PRO A 75 8.08 23.88 -2.43
C PRO A 75 8.87 22.69 -2.95
N LEU A 76 8.79 22.40 -4.23
CA LEU A 76 9.40 21.24 -4.92
C LEU A 76 8.87 19.89 -4.43
N LEU A 77 8.90 19.59 -3.12
CA LEU A 77 8.38 18.35 -2.55
C LEU A 77 6.89 18.17 -2.84
N GLY A 78 6.09 19.21 -2.63
CA GLY A 78 4.65 19.19 -2.90
C GLY A 78 4.35 18.91 -4.38
N ARG A 79 5.14 19.51 -5.31
CA ARG A 79 5.03 19.21 -6.75
C ARG A 79 5.41 17.76 -7.06
N LEU A 80 6.49 17.27 -6.44
CA LEU A 80 6.98 15.90 -6.64
C LEU A 80 5.95 14.86 -6.17
N VAL A 81 5.47 14.98 -4.91
CA VAL A 81 4.51 14.00 -4.37
C VAL A 81 3.19 14.01 -5.13
N LYS A 82 2.72 15.19 -5.58
CA LYS A 82 1.54 15.31 -6.43
C LYS A 82 1.75 14.63 -7.78
N ALA A 83 2.89 14.83 -8.41
CA ALA A 83 3.23 14.22 -9.69
C ALA A 83 3.42 12.70 -9.58
N LEU A 84 3.80 12.20 -8.40
CA LEU A 84 3.82 10.77 -8.06
C LEU A 84 2.43 10.19 -7.70
N GLY A 85 1.35 10.97 -7.88
CA GLY A 85 -0.02 10.50 -7.66
C GLY A 85 -0.49 10.60 -6.22
N ALA A 86 0.26 11.23 -5.32
CA ALA A 86 -0.22 11.46 -3.97
C ALA A 86 -1.36 12.49 -3.93
N TYR A 87 -2.32 12.29 -3.01
CA TYR A 87 -3.42 13.21 -2.78
C TYR A 87 -3.55 13.55 -1.29
N PRO A 88 -4.01 14.78 -0.97
CA PRO A 88 -3.99 15.27 0.40
C PRO A 88 -5.05 14.62 1.29
N VAL A 89 -4.69 14.39 2.56
CA VAL A 89 -5.57 13.96 3.64
C VAL A 89 -5.34 14.82 4.88
N ASN A 90 -6.42 15.17 5.57
CA ASN A 90 -6.35 15.77 6.91
C ASN A 90 -6.22 14.63 7.93
N ARG A 91 -5.11 14.61 8.67
CA ARG A 91 -4.91 13.66 9.78
C ARG A 91 -5.46 14.26 11.07
N GLY A 92 -6.23 13.51 11.84
CA GLY A 92 -6.79 13.94 13.13
C GLY A 92 -8.25 13.58 13.35
N GLY A 93 -8.89 12.92 12.38
CA GLY A 93 -10.27 12.44 12.45
C GLY A 93 -10.63 11.54 11.29
N ALA A 94 -11.87 11.13 11.19
CA ALA A 94 -12.41 10.44 10.03
C ALA A 94 -12.50 11.44 8.86
N ASP A 95 -11.50 11.46 7.98
CA ASP A 95 -11.53 12.31 6.78
C ASP A 95 -12.40 11.65 5.70
N VAL A 96 -13.71 11.91 5.79
CA VAL A 96 -14.71 11.43 4.82
C VAL A 96 -14.36 11.92 3.40
N SER A 97 -13.74 13.09 3.28
CA SER A 97 -13.36 13.65 1.97
C SER A 97 -12.23 12.83 1.33
N ALA A 98 -11.28 12.35 2.15
CA ALA A 98 -10.21 11.48 1.67
C ALA A 98 -10.75 10.12 1.18
N ILE A 99 -11.71 9.53 1.89
CA ILE A 99 -12.37 8.28 1.46
C ILE A 99 -13.13 8.50 0.16
N LYS A 100 -13.93 9.57 0.05
CA LYS A 100 -14.63 9.91 -1.21
C LYS A 100 -13.67 10.11 -2.37
N ASN A 101 -12.56 10.79 -2.14
CA ASN A 101 -11.54 11.00 -3.17
C ASN A 101 -10.87 9.68 -3.59
N THR A 102 -10.56 8.80 -2.63
CA THR A 102 -10.01 7.46 -2.90
C THR A 102 -10.95 6.64 -3.78
N ILE A 103 -12.25 6.63 -3.45
CA ILE A 103 -13.29 5.96 -4.25
C ILE A 103 -13.35 6.56 -5.67
N SER A 104 -13.28 7.89 -5.80
CA SER A 104 -13.27 8.56 -7.10
C SER A 104 -12.07 8.19 -7.95
N ILE A 105 -10.89 8.06 -7.34
CA ILE A 105 -9.66 7.61 -8.01
C ILE A 105 -9.84 6.20 -8.57
N LEU A 106 -10.32 5.25 -7.76
CA LEU A 106 -10.58 3.88 -8.20
C LEU A 106 -11.63 3.83 -9.33
N LYS A 107 -12.74 4.54 -9.17
CA LYS A 107 -13.79 4.63 -10.21
C LYS A 107 -13.30 5.25 -11.51
N SER A 108 -12.22 6.04 -11.49
CA SER A 108 -11.57 6.57 -12.70
C SER A 108 -10.57 5.58 -13.33
N GLY A 109 -10.53 4.31 -12.90
CA GLY A 109 -9.63 3.28 -13.42
C GLY A 109 -8.20 3.35 -12.89
N ARG A 110 -7.95 4.10 -11.79
CA ARG A 110 -6.61 4.24 -11.21
C ARG A 110 -6.50 3.49 -9.90
N CYS A 111 -5.33 2.92 -9.63
CA CYS A 111 -5.05 2.19 -8.40
C CYS A 111 -4.74 3.11 -7.23
N VAL A 112 -4.99 2.61 -6.02
CA VAL A 112 -4.67 3.31 -4.77
C VAL A 112 -3.88 2.42 -3.84
N GLY A 113 -3.06 3.03 -2.98
CA GLY A 113 -2.43 2.35 -1.86
C GLY A 113 -2.97 2.89 -0.54
N ILE A 114 -3.31 1.97 0.35
CA ILE A 114 -3.86 2.27 1.67
C ILE A 114 -3.04 1.52 2.73
N PHE A 115 -2.66 2.24 3.78
CA PHE A 115 -2.11 1.67 4.99
C PHE A 115 -3.20 1.65 6.06
N PRO A 116 -3.79 0.49 6.38
CA PRO A 116 -4.95 0.41 7.28
C PRO A 116 -4.67 0.92 8.70
N GLN A 117 -3.42 0.93 9.14
CA GLN A 117 -2.97 1.53 10.41
C GLN A 117 -3.26 3.04 10.50
N GLY A 118 -3.29 3.75 9.35
CA GLY A 118 -3.52 5.20 9.26
C GLY A 118 -2.33 6.06 9.74
N HIS A 119 -1.31 5.46 10.32
CA HIS A 119 -0.04 6.08 10.73
C HIS A 119 1.11 5.08 10.63
N ARG A 120 2.34 5.57 10.75
CA ARG A 120 3.53 4.71 10.73
C ARG A 120 3.76 4.09 12.10
N GLU A 121 4.11 2.82 12.12
CA GLU A 121 4.42 2.04 13.32
C GLU A 121 5.81 1.39 13.20
N PRO A 122 6.90 2.19 13.22
CA PRO A 122 8.26 1.66 13.15
C PRO A 122 8.57 0.80 14.37
N GLY A 123 9.19 -0.35 14.13
CA GLY A 123 9.60 -1.29 15.17
C GLY A 123 8.52 -2.27 15.60
N LYS A 124 7.28 -2.14 15.09
CA LYS A 124 6.20 -3.08 15.33
C LYS A 124 6.04 -4.07 14.18
N THR A 125 5.58 -5.26 14.49
CA THR A 125 5.11 -6.22 13.50
C THR A 125 3.71 -5.85 13.00
N PRO A 126 3.29 -6.30 11.82
CA PRO A 126 1.92 -6.05 11.38
C PRO A 126 0.85 -6.67 12.30
N MET A 127 1.16 -7.74 13.03
CA MET A 127 0.24 -8.37 13.98
C MET A 127 -0.11 -7.48 15.19
N GLU A 128 0.72 -6.46 15.47
CA GLU A 128 0.48 -5.50 16.57
C GLU A 128 -0.30 -4.26 16.13
N ALA A 129 -0.78 -4.24 14.87
CA ALA A 129 -1.40 -3.06 14.27
C ALA A 129 -2.84 -2.83 14.76
N ASN A 130 -3.16 -1.57 15.06
CA ASN A 130 -4.54 -1.13 15.22
C ASN A 130 -5.09 -0.65 13.87
N LEU A 131 -6.09 -1.33 13.35
CA LEU A 131 -6.59 -1.12 12.00
C LEU A 131 -7.80 -0.18 11.96
N LYS A 132 -7.83 0.65 10.93
CA LYS A 132 -8.96 1.53 10.59
C LYS A 132 -9.75 0.95 9.43
N THR A 133 -11.06 1.06 9.49
CA THR A 133 -12.00 0.45 8.54
C THR A 133 -12.06 1.13 7.16
N GLY A 134 -11.29 2.21 6.96
CA GLY A 134 -11.31 2.97 5.70
C GLY A 134 -10.97 2.15 4.46
N ALA A 135 -10.05 1.19 4.57
CA ALA A 135 -9.70 0.30 3.46
C ALA A 135 -10.88 -0.59 3.04
N ALA A 136 -11.58 -1.20 4.00
CA ALA A 136 -12.78 -2.00 3.76
C ALA A 136 -13.91 -1.17 3.16
N MET A 137 -14.14 0.05 3.68
CA MET A 137 -15.14 0.96 3.10
C MET A 137 -14.86 1.26 1.63
N VAL A 138 -13.59 1.47 1.26
CA VAL A 138 -13.20 1.72 -0.12
C VAL A 138 -13.41 0.46 -0.96
N ALA A 139 -12.96 -0.70 -0.51
CA ALA A 139 -13.13 -1.98 -1.22
C ALA A 139 -14.62 -2.28 -1.49
N VAL A 140 -15.46 -2.19 -0.46
CA VAL A 140 -16.90 -2.44 -0.58
C VAL A 140 -17.60 -1.45 -1.52
N LYS A 141 -17.23 -0.15 -1.47
CA LYS A 141 -17.85 0.88 -2.32
C LYS A 141 -17.42 0.83 -3.78
N THR A 142 -16.34 0.13 -4.09
CA THR A 142 -15.79 0.10 -5.46
C THR A 142 -15.80 -1.29 -6.09
N GLY A 143 -15.92 -2.36 -5.32
CA GLY A 143 -15.76 -3.73 -5.79
C GLY A 143 -14.33 -4.03 -6.28
N ALA A 144 -13.35 -3.20 -5.90
CA ALA A 144 -11.99 -3.33 -6.41
C ALA A 144 -11.25 -4.52 -5.78
N THR A 145 -10.47 -5.21 -6.59
CA THR A 145 -9.51 -6.23 -6.15
C THR A 145 -8.52 -5.63 -5.15
N VAL A 146 -8.10 -6.41 -4.16
CA VAL A 146 -7.14 -6.00 -3.14
C VAL A 146 -5.83 -6.77 -3.32
N LEU A 147 -4.71 -6.06 -3.48
CA LEU A 147 -3.37 -6.63 -3.51
C LEU A 147 -2.72 -6.48 -2.13
N PRO A 148 -2.61 -7.55 -1.34
CA PRO A 148 -1.87 -7.51 -0.08
C PRO A 148 -0.38 -7.34 -0.34
N CYS A 149 0.25 -6.48 0.44
CA CYS A 149 1.68 -6.21 0.35
C CYS A 149 2.27 -6.15 1.77
N CYS A 150 3.49 -6.61 1.93
CA CYS A 150 4.21 -6.52 3.21
C CYS A 150 5.60 -5.94 3.00
N ILE A 151 5.96 -4.94 3.80
CA ILE A 151 7.34 -4.44 3.90
C ILE A 151 7.98 -5.02 5.15
N LYS A 152 9.09 -5.72 4.97
CA LYS A 152 9.86 -6.34 6.04
C LYS A 152 11.29 -5.84 6.06
N THR A 153 11.76 -5.48 7.24
CA THR A 153 13.16 -5.18 7.55
C THR A 153 13.56 -5.95 8.81
N LYS A 154 14.84 -6.06 9.08
CA LYS A 154 15.35 -6.85 10.22
C LYS A 154 14.67 -6.52 11.57
N ASP A 155 14.33 -5.25 11.81
CA ASP A 155 13.78 -4.77 13.08
C ASP A 155 12.53 -3.90 12.87
N ASN A 156 11.86 -4.04 11.73
CA ASN A 156 10.70 -3.23 11.31
C ASN A 156 10.97 -1.72 11.34
N LYS A 157 12.24 -1.33 11.14
CA LYS A 157 12.68 0.06 11.06
C LYS A 157 13.40 0.32 9.75
N PHE A 158 13.07 1.45 9.15
CA PHE A 158 13.74 1.92 7.98
C PHE A 158 15.17 2.37 8.32
N ARG A 159 16.16 1.83 7.61
CA ARG A 159 17.56 2.23 7.73
C ARG A 159 18.23 2.23 6.36
N LEU A 160 19.04 3.26 6.09
CA LEU A 160 19.87 3.34 4.89
C LEU A 160 20.84 2.14 4.81
N PHE A 161 21.07 1.64 3.60
CA PHE A 161 21.97 0.52 3.29
C PHE A 161 21.62 -0.82 3.96
N LYS A 162 20.47 -0.91 4.64
CA LYS A 162 19.94 -2.18 5.14
C LYS A 162 18.95 -2.77 4.15
N ARG A 163 18.92 -4.10 4.10
CA ARG A 163 18.01 -4.84 3.23
C ARG A 163 16.57 -4.58 3.62
N ILE A 164 15.75 -4.33 2.61
CA ILE A 164 14.30 -4.19 2.73
C ILE A 164 13.69 -5.15 1.72
N ASP A 165 12.84 -6.03 2.21
CA ASP A 165 12.07 -6.97 1.41
C ASP A 165 10.64 -6.47 1.28
N VAL A 166 10.12 -6.49 0.05
CA VAL A 166 8.74 -6.13 -0.27
C VAL A 166 8.07 -7.36 -0.87
N TYR A 167 7.04 -7.84 -0.19
CA TYR A 167 6.28 -9.02 -0.58
C TYR A 167 4.92 -8.59 -1.14
N TYR A 168 4.52 -9.22 -2.25
CA TYR A 168 3.21 -9.04 -2.87
C TYR A 168 2.48 -10.38 -2.84
N GLY A 169 1.37 -10.45 -2.11
CA GLY A 169 0.54 -11.63 -1.98
C GLY A 169 -0.38 -11.83 -3.18
N LYS A 170 -1.10 -12.93 -3.18
CA LYS A 170 -2.13 -13.17 -4.17
C LYS A 170 -3.24 -12.13 -4.03
N PRO A 171 -3.74 -11.56 -5.15
CA PRO A 171 -4.87 -10.65 -5.13
C PRO A 171 -6.11 -11.30 -4.50
N ILE A 172 -6.84 -10.54 -3.71
CA ILE A 172 -8.14 -10.92 -3.14
C ILE A 172 -9.20 -10.28 -4.01
N LYS A 173 -10.05 -11.05 -4.66
CA LYS A 173 -11.19 -10.53 -5.40
C LYS A 173 -12.28 -10.06 -4.44
N PHE A 174 -13.11 -9.13 -4.87
CA PHE A 174 -14.16 -8.58 -4.01
C PHE A 174 -15.12 -9.66 -3.50
N GLU A 175 -15.45 -10.65 -4.31
CA GLU A 175 -16.34 -11.76 -3.98
C GLU A 175 -15.79 -12.58 -2.80
N GLU A 176 -14.47 -12.71 -2.68
CA GLU A 176 -13.81 -13.44 -1.59
C GLU A 176 -13.90 -12.71 -0.23
N LEU A 177 -14.30 -11.43 -0.23
CA LEU A 177 -14.53 -10.67 1.00
C LEU A 177 -15.86 -11.05 1.67
N GLU A 178 -16.76 -11.71 0.94
CA GLU A 178 -18.08 -12.18 1.43
C GLU A 178 -18.83 -11.09 2.22
N TYR A 179 -18.92 -9.88 1.61
CA TYR A 179 -19.51 -8.72 2.27
C TYR A 179 -20.99 -8.93 2.60
N ASN A 180 -21.34 -8.82 3.88
CA ASN A 180 -22.72 -8.83 4.36
C ASN A 180 -23.12 -7.44 4.86
N HIS A 181 -23.98 -6.74 4.10
CA HIS A 181 -24.41 -5.38 4.42
C HIS A 181 -25.30 -5.29 5.67
N GLU A 182 -25.90 -6.40 6.13
CA GLU A 182 -26.75 -6.47 7.31
C GLU A 182 -25.97 -6.72 8.61
N ALA A 183 -24.74 -7.23 8.49
CA ALA A 183 -23.93 -7.59 9.65
C ALA A 183 -23.29 -6.38 10.32
N ALA A 184 -23.48 -6.27 11.63
CA ALA A 184 -22.79 -5.26 12.43
C ALA A 184 -21.28 -5.52 12.45
N GLY A 185 -20.47 -4.45 12.34
CA GLY A 185 -18.99 -4.57 12.39
C GLY A 185 -18.34 -5.10 11.11
N GLU A 186 -19.08 -5.25 10.03
CA GLU A 186 -18.63 -5.87 8.79
C GLU A 186 -17.39 -5.19 8.17
N TYR A 187 -17.29 -3.88 8.19
CA TYR A 187 -16.09 -3.18 7.74
C TYR A 187 -14.84 -3.53 8.55
N LEU A 188 -14.99 -3.81 9.85
CA LEU A 188 -13.87 -4.25 10.69
C LEU A 188 -13.47 -5.68 10.34
N ARG A 189 -14.44 -6.59 10.16
CA ARG A 189 -14.21 -7.96 9.73
C ARG A 189 -13.45 -8.00 8.41
N ILE A 190 -13.91 -7.25 7.40
CA ILE A 190 -13.26 -7.17 6.09
C ILE A 190 -11.85 -6.57 6.20
N THR A 191 -11.69 -5.52 7.02
CA THR A 191 -10.35 -4.92 7.22
C THR A 191 -9.37 -5.94 7.78
N ASN A 192 -9.80 -6.72 8.79
CA ASN A 192 -8.98 -7.77 9.37
C ASN A 192 -8.67 -8.86 8.34
N LEU A 193 -9.68 -9.36 7.61
CA LEU A 193 -9.49 -10.39 6.58
C LEU A 193 -8.45 -9.97 5.53
N MET A 194 -8.55 -8.74 5.03
CA MET A 194 -7.57 -8.21 4.08
C MET A 194 -6.17 -8.07 4.71
N PHE A 195 -6.10 -7.60 5.95
CA PHE A 195 -4.82 -7.34 6.61
C PHE A 195 -4.17 -8.61 7.16
N ASP A 196 -4.94 -9.65 7.46
CA ASP A 196 -4.41 -10.98 7.80
C ASP A 196 -3.53 -11.54 6.69
N ARG A 197 -3.85 -11.26 5.42
CA ARG A 197 -2.95 -11.61 4.30
C ARG A 197 -1.62 -10.87 4.34
N VAL A 198 -1.59 -9.64 4.84
CA VAL A 198 -0.34 -8.90 5.09
C VAL A 198 0.45 -9.55 6.23
N CYS A 199 -0.24 -9.98 7.29
CA CYS A 199 0.36 -10.71 8.41
C CYS A 199 0.92 -12.08 7.98
N ASP A 200 0.22 -12.80 7.10
CA ASP A 200 0.67 -14.08 6.56
C ASP A 200 1.98 -13.91 5.77
N LEU A 201 2.05 -12.93 4.86
CA LEU A 201 3.27 -12.60 4.14
C LEU A 201 4.45 -12.29 5.08
N TYR A 202 4.17 -11.62 6.18
CA TYR A 202 5.21 -11.33 7.19
C TYR A 202 5.68 -12.61 7.87
N ARG A 203 4.78 -13.51 8.28
CA ARG A 203 5.11 -14.81 8.92
C ARG A 203 5.90 -15.70 7.98
N GLU A 204 5.46 -15.85 6.72
CA GLU A 204 6.18 -16.60 5.68
C GLU A 204 7.61 -16.08 5.48
N ALA A 205 7.78 -14.75 5.48
CA ALA A 205 9.08 -14.13 5.38
C ALA A 205 9.96 -14.40 6.61
N GLU A 206 9.40 -14.44 7.83
CA GLU A 206 10.15 -14.81 9.04
C GLU A 206 10.59 -16.29 9.03
N GLU A 207 9.72 -17.17 8.57
CA GLU A 207 10.03 -18.60 8.45
C GLU A 207 11.13 -18.85 7.41
N ALA A 208 11.07 -18.17 6.26
CA ALA A 208 12.12 -18.23 5.23
C ALA A 208 13.47 -17.76 5.75
N GLU A 209 13.50 -16.67 6.53
CA GLU A 209 14.74 -16.19 7.16
C GLU A 209 15.33 -17.19 8.17
N LYS A 210 14.49 -17.84 8.99
CA LYS A 210 14.92 -18.85 9.96
C LYS A 210 15.44 -20.13 9.30
N SER A 211 14.88 -20.50 8.14
CA SER A 211 15.30 -21.68 7.38
C SER A 211 16.52 -21.45 6.48
N GLY A 212 17.10 -20.24 6.48
CA GLY A 212 18.30 -19.92 5.71
C GLY A 212 18.10 -19.86 4.19
N LYS A 213 16.85 -19.75 3.74
CA LYS A 213 16.47 -19.62 2.33
C LYS A 213 16.42 -18.17 1.85
#